data_2d7d5e4ebe67af8acdf02ee0ba4ad7ba
#
_entry.id   2d7d5e4ebe67af8acdf02ee0ba4ad7ba
#
_cell.length_a   1.000
_cell.length_b   1.000
_cell.length_c   1.000
_cell.angle_alpha   90.00
_cell.angle_beta   90.00
_cell.angle_gamma   90.00
#
_symmetry.space_group_name_H-M   'P 1'
#
loop_
_entity.id
_entity.type
_entity.pdbx_description
1 polymer ?
#
loop_
_entity_poly.entity_id
_entity_poly.type
_entity_poly.pdbx_seq_one_letter_code
_entity_poly.pdbx_strand_id
1 'polypeptide(L)'
;MFFRTNTLLESLFLNMGSSSMKKVSFAFLLTMLCALPALAQTGGSYIFDNFDFENGVRVKVAPPPVVKKGSKKNRRNRLAVSTEGASVQPTLLSYSNGMAMNASRSLDGFTTGDARIDSIIVDAATRNGVDPVLIYATMHQESSFKPRAMSNKGARGLMQLMPGTAARFGVANIWDPKQNIEGGARYMRFLLDMFDGDVKLALAGYNAGEGAVLKYGRSIPPYNETQEYVRRISRRYALMRDPETAHSARTLTRTQVAAVRAEQPVPLTIYEREVFAVRLPDGRLQLVSQ
;
A
#
# COMPACT_ATOMS: atom_id res chain seq x y z
N MET A 1 -38.61 35.08 22.95
CA MET A 1 -39.92 34.92 22.31
C MET A 1 -40.01 33.52 21.72
N PHE A 2 -40.11 32.54 22.58
CA PHE A 2 -40.24 31.12 22.29
C PHE A 2 -41.45 30.62 23.06
N PHE A 3 -42.30 29.86 22.47
CA PHE A 3 -43.41 29.01 22.91
C PHE A 3 -44.61 29.18 21.98
N ARG A 4 -44.82 28.24 21.08
CA ARG A 4 -46.12 27.72 20.63
C ARG A 4 -45.94 26.72 19.49
N THR A 5 -45.65 25.45 19.81
CA THR A 5 -45.95 24.32 18.89
C THR A 5 -45.97 22.97 19.63
N ASN A 6 -46.61 22.88 20.78
CA ASN A 6 -46.69 21.56 21.47
C ASN A 6 -48.10 21.22 22.00
N THR A 7 -49.14 21.87 21.55
CA THR A 7 -50.51 21.65 22.08
C THR A 7 -51.41 20.79 21.17
N LEU A 8 -50.97 20.39 20.01
CA LEU A 8 -51.76 19.56 19.08
C LEU A 8 -51.46 18.05 19.15
N LEU A 9 -50.34 17.63 19.73
CA LEU A 9 -50.03 16.20 19.91
C LEU A 9 -50.60 15.61 21.20
N GLU A 10 -50.79 16.40 22.25
CA GLU A 10 -51.32 15.89 23.53
C GLU A 10 -52.86 15.66 23.49
N SER A 11 -53.60 16.36 22.64
CA SER A 11 -55.04 16.13 22.54
C SER A 11 -55.45 14.88 21.77
N LEU A 12 -54.53 14.28 21.00
CA LEU A 12 -54.77 13.03 20.28
C LEU A 12 -54.53 11.77 21.12
N PHE A 13 -53.78 11.89 22.21
CA PHE A 13 -53.45 10.74 23.07
C PHE A 13 -54.46 10.46 24.17
N LEU A 14 -55.31 11.42 24.50
CA LEU A 14 -56.26 11.29 25.62
C LEU A 14 -57.59 10.62 25.28
N ASN A 15 -57.84 10.28 24.00
CA ASN A 15 -59.17 9.76 23.60
C ASN A 15 -59.12 8.34 22.96
N MET A 16 -58.04 7.62 23.12
CA MET A 16 -57.96 6.22 22.63
C MET A 16 -58.07 5.25 23.82
N GLY A 17 -59.20 4.55 23.91
CA GLY A 17 -59.42 3.57 24.95
C GLY A 17 -58.37 2.46 24.98
N SER A 18 -58.10 1.94 26.17
CA SER A 18 -57.05 0.95 26.55
C SER A 18 -56.95 -0.29 25.64
N SER A 19 -58.01 -0.63 24.93
CA SER A 19 -58.04 -1.80 24.01
C SER A 19 -57.40 -1.52 22.65
N SER A 20 -57.42 -0.25 22.20
CA SER A 20 -56.84 0.16 20.92
C SER A 20 -55.32 0.35 20.98
N MET A 21 -54.78 0.76 22.15
CA MET A 21 -53.32 0.93 22.36
C MET A 21 -52.56 -0.36 22.25
N LYS A 22 -53.12 -1.47 22.69
CA LYS A 22 -52.45 -2.81 22.57
C LYS A 22 -52.31 -3.28 21.13
N LYS A 23 -53.29 -2.93 20.28
CA LYS A 23 -53.27 -3.28 18.84
C LYS A 23 -52.32 -2.39 18.04
N VAL A 24 -52.21 -1.11 18.40
CA VAL A 24 -51.32 -0.15 17.73
C VAL A 24 -49.87 -0.43 18.12
N SER A 25 -49.59 -0.76 19.43
CA SER A 25 -48.26 -1.15 19.84
C SER A 25 -47.78 -2.46 19.18
N PHE A 26 -48.66 -3.43 18.95
CA PHE A 26 -48.28 -4.69 18.29
C PHE A 26 -48.06 -4.50 16.77
N ALA A 27 -48.84 -3.63 16.13
CA ALA A 27 -48.63 -3.28 14.73
C ALA A 27 -47.35 -2.48 14.52
N PHE A 28 -46.99 -1.58 15.44
CA PHE A 28 -45.74 -0.81 15.37
C PHE A 28 -44.51 -1.69 15.66
N LEU A 29 -44.65 -2.66 16.55
CA LEU A 29 -43.56 -3.62 16.82
C LEU A 29 -43.38 -4.60 15.64
N LEU A 30 -44.46 -4.98 14.97
CA LEU A 30 -44.38 -5.88 13.81
C LEU A 30 -43.87 -5.18 12.54
N THR A 31 -44.17 -3.90 12.36
CA THR A 31 -43.62 -3.10 11.25
C THR A 31 -42.18 -2.68 11.45
N MET A 32 -41.72 -2.53 12.70
CA MET A 32 -40.33 -2.28 13.00
C MET A 32 -39.43 -3.52 12.82
N LEU A 33 -40.01 -4.72 12.93
CA LEU A 33 -39.27 -5.98 12.72
C LEU A 33 -39.11 -6.33 11.22
N CYS A 34 -39.93 -5.75 10.32
CA CYS A 34 -39.82 -5.93 8.88
C CYS A 34 -38.96 -4.88 8.17
N ALA A 35 -38.49 -3.84 8.89
CA ALA A 35 -37.62 -2.80 8.36
C ALA A 35 -36.15 -2.94 8.75
N LEU A 36 -35.70 -4.19 8.96
CA LEU A 36 -34.28 -4.44 8.92
C LEU A 36 -33.86 -4.28 7.45
N PRO A 37 -32.99 -3.31 7.11
CA PRO A 37 -32.41 -3.28 5.79
C PRO A 37 -31.72 -4.64 5.60
N ALA A 38 -32.10 -5.37 4.57
CA ALA A 38 -31.29 -6.46 4.08
C ALA A 38 -29.91 -5.87 3.84
N LEU A 39 -29.00 -6.06 4.78
CA LEU A 39 -27.58 -5.90 4.55
C LEU A 39 -27.26 -6.87 3.43
N ALA A 40 -27.33 -6.39 2.20
CA ALA A 40 -26.74 -7.06 1.06
C ALA A 40 -25.30 -7.31 1.46
N GLN A 41 -24.99 -8.56 1.76
CA GLN A 41 -23.63 -9.05 1.86
C GLN A 41 -23.01 -9.00 0.46
N THR A 42 -22.72 -7.78 0.00
CA THR A 42 -21.76 -7.54 -1.06
C THR A 42 -20.41 -7.33 -0.36
N GLY A 43 -19.78 -8.38 -0.02
CA GLY A 43 -18.47 -8.27 0.56
C GLY A 43 -17.87 -9.64 0.53
N GLY A 44 -17.17 -9.96 -0.54
CA GLY A 44 -16.07 -10.90 -0.41
C GLY A 44 -15.19 -10.32 0.69
N SER A 45 -15.26 -10.88 1.90
CA SER A 45 -14.29 -10.66 2.94
C SER A 45 -12.95 -11.13 2.40
N TYR A 46 -12.19 -10.23 1.78
CA TYR A 46 -10.78 -10.49 1.52
C TYR A 46 -10.08 -10.42 2.87
N ILE A 47 -9.93 -11.57 3.48
CA ILE A 47 -9.07 -11.75 4.65
C ILE A 47 -7.65 -11.59 4.09
N PHE A 48 -7.07 -10.41 4.25
CA PHE A 48 -5.68 -10.09 3.88
C PHE A 48 -4.66 -10.62 4.89
N ASP A 49 -5.08 -11.46 5.83
CA ASP A 49 -4.19 -12.09 6.78
C ASP A 49 -4.30 -13.61 6.68
N ASN A 50 -3.56 -14.20 5.72
CA ASN A 50 -3.22 -15.62 5.76
C ASN A 50 -2.09 -15.90 6.77
N PHE A 51 -1.88 -15.02 7.75
CA PHE A 51 -0.94 -15.22 8.82
C PHE A 51 -1.67 -15.83 10.01
N ASP A 52 -1.67 -17.15 10.09
CA ASP A 52 -2.07 -17.87 11.28
C ASP A 52 -0.97 -17.69 12.34
N PHE A 53 -1.28 -16.91 13.37
CA PHE A 53 -0.36 -16.58 14.47
C PHE A 53 0.12 -17.81 15.26
N GLU A 54 -0.63 -18.92 15.22
CA GLU A 54 -0.28 -20.15 15.94
C GLU A 54 0.57 -21.14 15.15
N ASN A 55 0.51 -21.12 13.82
CA ASN A 55 1.13 -22.16 12.99
C ASN A 55 2.20 -21.68 12.00
N GLY A 56 2.45 -20.39 11.87
CA GLY A 56 3.38 -19.85 10.89
C GLY A 56 2.97 -20.16 9.44
N VAL A 57 3.67 -19.59 8.46
CA VAL A 57 3.45 -19.93 7.05
C VAL A 57 4.02 -21.33 6.79
N ARG A 58 3.19 -22.35 6.78
CA ARG A 58 3.56 -23.66 6.22
C ARG A 58 3.54 -23.56 4.71
N VAL A 59 4.69 -23.19 4.15
CA VAL A 59 4.92 -23.36 2.71
C VAL A 59 4.89 -24.86 2.44
N LYS A 60 3.81 -25.38 1.82
CA LYS A 60 3.82 -26.69 1.22
C LYS A 60 4.80 -26.62 0.04
N VAL A 61 6.04 -26.94 0.31
CA VAL A 61 7.01 -27.18 -0.77
C VAL A 61 6.47 -28.36 -1.56
N ALA A 62 6.10 -28.11 -2.82
CA ALA A 62 5.74 -29.19 -3.72
C ALA A 62 6.95 -30.15 -3.80
N PRO A 63 6.73 -31.48 -3.69
CA PRO A 63 7.84 -32.40 -3.83
C PRO A 63 8.49 -32.22 -5.19
N PRO A 64 9.83 -32.32 -5.28
CA PRO A 64 10.53 -32.17 -6.55
C PRO A 64 9.99 -33.17 -7.56
N PRO A 65 9.89 -32.80 -8.84
CA PRO A 65 9.37 -33.71 -9.87
C PRO A 65 10.19 -34.97 -9.88
N VAL A 66 9.51 -36.11 -9.72
CA VAL A 66 10.13 -37.45 -9.79
C VAL A 66 10.64 -37.65 -11.21
N VAL A 67 11.96 -37.59 -11.37
CA VAL A 67 12.63 -37.93 -12.63
C VAL A 67 12.46 -39.42 -12.84
N LYS A 68 11.54 -39.82 -13.70
CA LYS A 68 11.40 -41.20 -14.17
C LYS A 68 12.68 -41.56 -14.92
N LYS A 69 13.48 -42.45 -14.35
CA LYS A 69 14.64 -43.08 -15.02
C LYS A 69 14.13 -43.81 -16.24
N GLY A 70 14.26 -43.21 -17.41
CA GLY A 70 14.02 -43.80 -18.69
C GLY A 70 15.11 -44.82 -19.01
N SER A 71 14.67 -46.02 -19.39
CA SER A 71 15.40 -47.18 -19.80
C SER A 71 16.42 -46.90 -20.91
N LYS A 72 17.64 -47.45 -20.72
CA LYS A 72 18.73 -47.48 -21.70
C LYS A 72 18.29 -48.20 -22.96
N LYS A 73 18.36 -47.58 -24.14
CA LYS A 73 18.58 -48.25 -25.41
C LYS A 73 19.79 -47.70 -26.11
N ASN A 74 20.78 -48.56 -26.22
CA ASN A 74 22.01 -48.40 -26.99
C ASN A 74 21.71 -47.97 -28.43
N ARG A 75 22.44 -46.94 -28.91
CA ARG A 75 22.87 -46.93 -30.31
C ARG A 75 24.18 -46.16 -30.40
N ARG A 76 25.27 -46.93 -30.66
CA ARG A 76 26.55 -46.43 -31.09
C ARG A 76 26.39 -45.73 -32.43
N ASN A 77 26.89 -44.52 -32.56
CA ASN A 77 27.60 -44.07 -33.76
C ASN A 77 28.62 -43.02 -33.36
N ARG A 78 29.86 -43.37 -33.64
CA ARG A 78 31.00 -42.47 -33.59
C ARG A 78 30.91 -41.48 -34.74
N LEU A 79 31.17 -40.21 -34.47
CA LEU A 79 31.99 -39.35 -35.33
C LEU A 79 32.55 -38.23 -34.44
N ALA A 80 33.89 -38.20 -34.43
CA ALA A 80 34.70 -37.19 -33.75
C ALA A 80 34.78 -35.96 -34.66
N VAL A 81 34.61 -34.77 -34.09
CA VAL A 81 35.18 -33.51 -34.60
C VAL A 81 35.43 -32.59 -33.42
N SER A 82 36.67 -32.26 -33.30
CA SER A 82 37.46 -31.14 -32.75
C SER A 82 36.83 -30.16 -31.79
N THR A 83 37.49 -30.06 -30.67
CA THR A 83 37.70 -28.96 -29.73
C THR A 83 37.79 -27.58 -30.38
N GLU A 84 36.94 -26.66 -29.90
CA GLU A 84 37.36 -25.31 -29.59
C GLU A 84 36.38 -24.75 -28.54
N GLY A 85 36.95 -24.28 -27.43
CA GLY A 85 36.23 -23.80 -26.27
C GLY A 85 35.59 -22.45 -26.54
N ALA A 86 34.28 -22.44 -26.58
CA ALA A 86 33.47 -21.25 -26.32
C ALA A 86 32.64 -21.55 -25.09
N SER A 87 33.01 -20.97 -23.97
CA SER A 87 32.20 -20.88 -22.77
C SER A 87 30.94 -20.09 -23.14
N VAL A 88 29.92 -20.81 -23.58
CA VAL A 88 28.58 -20.24 -23.69
C VAL A 88 28.02 -20.17 -22.28
N GLN A 89 28.25 -19.04 -21.63
CA GLN A 89 27.45 -18.70 -20.48
C GLN A 89 26.00 -18.67 -20.96
N PRO A 90 25.05 -19.34 -20.29
CA PRO A 90 23.66 -19.17 -20.59
C PRO A 90 23.32 -17.70 -20.30
N THR A 91 23.16 -16.91 -21.34
CA THR A 91 22.53 -15.60 -21.26
C THR A 91 21.10 -15.88 -20.83
N LEU A 92 20.87 -15.81 -19.52
CA LEU A 92 19.54 -15.68 -18.97
C LEU A 92 18.97 -14.40 -19.59
N LEU A 93 18.16 -14.56 -20.62
CA LEU A 93 17.30 -13.51 -21.11
C LEU A 93 16.40 -13.13 -19.95
N SER A 94 16.91 -12.19 -19.15
CA SER A 94 16.17 -11.54 -18.07
C SER A 94 15.07 -10.73 -18.72
N TYR A 95 13.90 -11.34 -18.86
CA TYR A 95 12.67 -10.65 -19.20
C TYR A 95 12.23 -9.88 -17.95
N SER A 96 13.07 -8.97 -17.47
CA SER A 96 12.69 -8.09 -16.39
C SER A 96 12.25 -6.74 -16.96
N ASN A 97 10.96 -6.62 -17.29
CA ASN A 97 10.29 -5.31 -17.25
C ASN A 97 10.24 -4.76 -15.81
N GLY A 98 11.10 -5.28 -14.94
CA GLY A 98 11.24 -4.89 -13.55
C GLY A 98 11.88 -3.52 -13.44
N MET A 99 11.44 -2.73 -12.48
CA MET A 99 12.04 -1.47 -12.11
C MET A 99 13.07 -1.75 -11.01
N ALA A 100 14.37 -1.60 -11.32
CA ALA A 100 15.42 -1.73 -10.33
C ALA A 100 15.46 -0.51 -9.39
N MET A 101 15.84 -0.75 -8.13
CA MET A 101 16.05 0.30 -7.14
C MET A 101 17.40 1.00 -7.41
N ASN A 102 17.42 2.33 -7.24
CA ASN A 102 18.66 3.11 -7.31
C ASN A 102 19.45 3.02 -5.98
N ALA A 103 20.75 3.29 -6.03
CA ALA A 103 21.67 3.23 -4.88
C ALA A 103 21.88 4.57 -4.18
N SER A 104 20.90 5.49 -4.22
CA SER A 104 21.03 6.79 -3.53
C SER A 104 21.00 6.63 -2.01
N ARG A 105 21.64 7.59 -1.32
CA ARG A 105 21.64 7.71 0.14
C ARG A 105 21.05 9.05 0.59
N SER A 106 20.30 9.73 -0.25
CA SER A 106 19.68 11.02 0.02
C SER A 106 18.28 11.09 -0.55
N LEU A 107 17.55 12.15 -0.22
CA LEU A 107 16.26 12.48 -0.82
C LEU A 107 16.38 13.33 -2.09
N ASP A 108 17.59 13.49 -2.64
CA ASP A 108 17.88 14.27 -3.85
C ASP A 108 17.27 15.71 -3.83
N GLY A 109 17.33 16.34 -2.67
CA GLY A 109 16.77 17.68 -2.45
C GLY A 109 15.28 17.71 -2.10
N PHE A 110 14.59 16.58 -2.14
CA PHE A 110 13.19 16.50 -1.72
C PHE A 110 13.04 16.52 -0.20
N THR A 111 11.89 16.99 0.27
CA THR A 111 11.54 17.08 1.69
C THR A 111 10.05 16.74 1.91
N THR A 112 9.74 16.12 3.03
CA THR A 112 8.38 15.98 3.53
C THR A 112 7.81 17.31 4.06
N GLY A 113 8.68 18.30 4.27
CA GLY A 113 8.40 19.56 4.97
C GLY A 113 8.69 19.50 6.47
N ASP A 114 9.13 18.35 6.97
CA ASP A 114 9.60 18.13 8.34
C ASP A 114 11.01 17.52 8.28
N ALA A 115 12.01 18.28 8.67
CA ALA A 115 13.41 17.86 8.62
C ALA A 115 13.70 16.63 9.52
N ARG A 116 12.92 16.45 10.60
CA ARG A 116 13.02 15.26 11.45
C ARG A 116 12.54 14.01 10.73
N ILE A 117 11.42 14.10 10.02
CA ILE A 117 10.91 12.98 9.21
C ILE A 117 11.89 12.67 8.07
N ASP A 118 12.39 13.70 7.39
CA ASP A 118 13.38 13.54 6.32
C ASP A 118 14.62 12.77 6.81
N SER A 119 15.17 13.14 7.97
CA SER A 119 16.31 12.45 8.59
C SER A 119 15.96 10.99 8.92
N ILE A 120 14.80 10.73 9.50
CA ILE A 120 14.36 9.36 9.83
C ILE A 120 14.23 8.51 8.58
N ILE A 121 13.70 9.05 7.47
CA ILE A 121 13.61 8.34 6.19
C ILE A 121 14.99 7.92 5.70
N VAL A 122 15.93 8.87 5.64
CA VAL A 122 17.30 8.61 5.17
C VAL A 122 17.99 7.57 6.04
N ASP A 123 17.89 7.71 7.35
CA ASP A 123 18.50 6.80 8.31
C ASP A 123 17.93 5.38 8.23
N ALA A 124 16.60 5.25 8.20
CA ALA A 124 15.92 3.96 8.10
C ALA A 124 16.21 3.27 6.76
N ALA A 125 16.14 4.01 5.67
CA ALA A 125 16.42 3.51 4.33
C ALA A 125 17.88 3.02 4.22
N THR A 126 18.84 3.83 4.73
CA THR A 126 20.27 3.46 4.72
C THR A 126 20.53 2.20 5.54
N ARG A 127 19.98 2.09 6.75
CA ARG A 127 20.14 0.89 7.61
C ARG A 127 19.60 -0.38 6.96
N ASN A 128 18.51 -0.24 6.21
CA ASN A 128 17.84 -1.39 5.60
C ASN A 128 18.24 -1.60 4.13
N GLY A 129 19.19 -0.83 3.59
CA GLY A 129 19.62 -0.98 2.19
C GLY A 129 18.50 -0.70 1.18
N VAL A 130 17.60 0.23 1.50
CA VAL A 130 16.51 0.69 0.63
C VAL A 130 16.84 2.09 0.16
N ASP A 131 16.39 2.44 -1.04
CA ASP A 131 16.50 3.81 -1.55
C ASP A 131 15.61 4.76 -0.74
N PRO A 132 16.14 5.83 -0.12
CA PRO A 132 15.34 6.81 0.62
C PRO A 132 14.22 7.44 -0.21
N VAL A 133 14.44 7.63 -1.51
CA VAL A 133 13.44 8.19 -2.42
C VAL A 133 12.27 7.22 -2.61
N LEU A 134 12.52 5.90 -2.60
CA LEU A 134 11.46 4.89 -2.65
C LEU A 134 10.59 4.93 -1.38
N ILE A 135 11.23 5.05 -0.21
CA ILE A 135 10.50 5.19 1.07
C ILE A 135 9.69 6.49 1.09
N TYR A 136 10.27 7.60 0.64
CA TYR A 136 9.55 8.88 0.52
C TYR A 136 8.33 8.77 -0.39
N ALA A 137 8.50 8.23 -1.62
CA ALA A 137 7.41 8.09 -2.59
C ALA A 137 6.28 7.17 -2.08
N THR A 138 6.66 6.10 -1.37
CA THR A 138 5.70 5.20 -0.70
C THR A 138 4.97 5.94 0.41
N MET A 139 5.67 6.62 1.31
CA MET A 139 5.08 7.37 2.41
C MET A 139 4.14 8.50 1.93
N HIS A 140 4.51 9.18 0.83
CA HIS A 140 3.63 10.18 0.22
C HIS A 140 2.30 9.54 -0.21
N GLN A 141 2.33 8.35 -0.81
CA GLN A 141 1.12 7.60 -1.19
C GLN A 141 0.33 7.14 0.03
N GLU A 142 1.00 6.65 1.07
CA GLU A 142 0.36 6.04 2.23
C GLU A 142 -0.34 7.05 3.14
N SER A 143 0.30 8.17 3.42
CA SER A 143 -0.19 9.09 4.45
C SER A 143 -0.16 10.57 4.05
N SER A 144 0.42 10.92 2.89
CA SER A 144 0.79 12.29 2.57
C SER A 144 1.56 12.94 3.74
N PHE A 145 2.46 12.16 4.35
CA PHE A 145 3.29 12.54 5.50
C PHE A 145 2.52 12.87 6.79
N LYS A 146 1.28 12.38 6.95
CA LYS A 146 0.46 12.59 8.16
C LYS A 146 0.77 11.49 9.21
N PRO A 147 1.42 11.83 10.36
CA PRO A 147 1.88 10.81 11.31
C PRO A 147 0.76 10.02 12.00
N ARG A 148 -0.44 10.58 12.04
CA ARG A 148 -1.62 9.95 12.64
C ARG A 148 -2.65 9.49 11.61
N ALA A 149 -2.23 9.25 10.37
CA ALA A 149 -3.11 8.69 9.36
C ALA A 149 -3.58 7.29 9.76
N MET A 150 -4.85 7.00 9.53
CA MET A 150 -5.47 5.70 9.75
C MET A 150 -6.43 5.40 8.61
N SER A 151 -6.29 4.22 8.01
CA SER A 151 -7.20 3.78 6.97
C SER A 151 -8.44 3.08 7.55
N ASN A 152 -9.49 2.96 6.75
CA ASN A 152 -10.69 2.21 7.10
C ASN A 152 -10.42 0.71 7.34
N LYS A 153 -9.31 0.19 6.79
CA LYS A 153 -8.85 -1.18 6.97
C LYS A 153 -7.98 -1.36 8.23
N GLY A 154 -7.68 -0.29 8.97
CA GLY A 154 -6.89 -0.32 10.20
C GLY A 154 -5.38 -0.15 10.00
N ALA A 155 -4.91 0.18 8.80
CA ALA A 155 -3.52 0.57 8.58
C ALA A 155 -3.21 1.91 9.26
N ARG A 156 -1.99 2.10 9.81
CA ARG A 156 -1.68 3.20 10.73
C ARG A 156 -0.33 3.83 10.47
N GLY A 157 -0.25 5.14 10.72
CA GLY A 157 0.97 5.92 10.74
C GLY A 157 1.46 6.33 9.36
N LEU A 158 2.70 6.82 9.30
CA LEU A 158 3.31 7.38 8.09
C LEU A 158 3.40 6.39 6.93
N MET A 159 3.75 5.14 7.23
CA MET A 159 3.92 4.06 6.26
C MET A 159 2.69 3.13 6.20
N GLN A 160 1.58 3.50 6.83
CA GLN A 160 0.31 2.75 6.84
C GLN A 160 0.48 1.25 7.10
N LEU A 161 1.19 0.92 8.16
CA LEU A 161 1.39 -0.49 8.52
C LEU A 161 0.10 -1.08 9.14
N MET A 162 -0.25 -2.27 8.71
CA MET A 162 -1.23 -3.09 9.43
C MET A 162 -0.64 -3.55 10.77
N PRO A 163 -1.45 -3.70 11.85
CA PRO A 163 -0.95 -4.13 13.16
C PRO A 163 -0.12 -5.42 13.12
N GLY A 164 -0.56 -6.43 12.35
CA GLY A 164 0.19 -7.68 12.17
C GLY A 164 1.54 -7.46 11.48
N THR A 165 1.58 -6.67 10.41
CA THR A 165 2.83 -6.29 9.73
C THR A 165 3.75 -5.50 10.66
N ALA A 166 3.22 -4.54 11.42
CA ALA A 166 3.98 -3.76 12.40
C ALA A 166 4.66 -4.68 13.43
N ALA A 167 3.91 -5.61 14.03
CA ALA A 167 4.45 -6.59 14.98
C ALA A 167 5.54 -7.46 14.35
N ARG A 168 5.29 -7.99 13.14
CA ARG A 168 6.25 -8.82 12.38
C ARG A 168 7.58 -8.12 12.15
N PHE A 169 7.56 -6.82 11.88
CA PHE A 169 8.76 -6.02 11.62
C PHE A 169 9.26 -5.21 12.83
N GLY A 170 8.87 -5.62 14.04
CA GLY A 170 9.43 -5.14 15.31
C GLY A 170 9.02 -3.71 15.66
N VAL A 171 7.82 -3.28 15.28
CA VAL A 171 7.23 -1.99 15.64
C VAL A 171 6.41 -2.13 16.90
N ALA A 172 6.93 -1.66 18.02
CA ALA A 172 6.23 -1.70 19.32
C ALA A 172 5.16 -0.59 19.42
N ASN A 173 5.46 0.59 18.90
CA ASN A 173 4.50 1.70 18.83
C ASN A 173 4.32 2.16 17.38
N ILE A 174 3.20 1.73 16.79
CA ILE A 174 2.87 2.02 15.40
C ILE A 174 2.64 3.52 15.12
N TRP A 175 2.38 4.32 16.15
CA TRP A 175 2.19 5.76 16.07
C TRP A 175 3.48 6.57 16.25
N ASP A 176 4.56 5.92 16.65
CA ASP A 176 5.88 6.56 16.72
C ASP A 176 6.46 6.68 15.30
N PRO A 177 6.74 7.89 14.80
CA PRO A 177 7.23 8.09 13.45
C PRO A 177 8.49 7.28 13.14
N LYS A 178 9.43 7.21 14.07
CA LYS A 178 10.71 6.51 13.87
C LYS A 178 10.47 5.00 13.73
N GLN A 179 9.68 4.41 14.62
CA GLN A 179 9.40 2.98 14.56
C GLN A 179 8.56 2.61 13.33
N ASN A 180 7.58 3.45 12.98
CA ASN A 180 6.71 3.22 11.84
C ASN A 180 7.48 3.27 10.52
N ILE A 181 8.36 4.27 10.33
CA ILE A 181 9.21 4.38 9.14
C ILE A 181 10.22 3.23 9.08
N GLU A 182 10.85 2.90 10.19
CA GLU A 182 11.80 1.79 10.28
C GLU A 182 11.14 0.45 9.95
N GLY A 183 9.95 0.19 10.49
CA GLY A 183 9.17 -1.02 10.17
C GLY A 183 8.76 -1.09 8.70
N GLY A 184 8.33 0.03 8.13
CA GLY A 184 8.03 0.14 6.71
C GLY A 184 9.24 -0.11 5.81
N ALA A 185 10.41 0.41 6.19
CA ALA A 185 11.66 0.19 5.47
C ALA A 185 12.11 -1.29 5.52
N ARG A 186 11.98 -1.94 6.69
CA ARG A 186 12.24 -3.40 6.84
C ARG A 186 11.31 -4.23 5.99
N TYR A 187 10.02 -3.90 5.96
CA TYR A 187 9.05 -4.60 5.12
C TYR A 187 9.36 -4.40 3.65
N MET A 188 9.69 -3.17 3.23
CA MET A 188 10.10 -2.90 1.84
C MET A 188 11.37 -3.69 1.46
N ARG A 189 12.39 -3.75 2.34
CA ARG A 189 13.59 -4.55 2.12
C ARG A 189 13.26 -6.03 1.95
N PHE A 190 12.46 -6.58 2.85
CA PHE A 190 11.99 -7.96 2.78
C PHE A 190 11.32 -8.27 1.43
N LEU A 191 10.47 -7.37 0.95
CA LEU A 191 9.79 -7.53 -0.35
C LEU A 191 10.76 -7.42 -1.53
N LEU A 192 11.71 -6.48 -1.48
CA LEU A 192 12.74 -6.35 -2.50
C LEU A 192 13.62 -7.62 -2.57
N ASP A 193 13.98 -8.19 -1.43
CA ASP A 193 14.73 -9.45 -1.38
C ASP A 193 13.92 -10.62 -1.93
N MET A 194 12.63 -10.68 -1.59
CA MET A 194 11.74 -11.74 -2.08
C MET A 194 11.50 -11.67 -3.60
N PHE A 195 11.53 -10.47 -4.17
CA PHE A 195 11.25 -10.24 -5.59
C PHE A 195 12.48 -9.82 -6.40
N ASP A 196 13.67 -10.23 -5.99
CA ASP A 196 14.93 -10.05 -6.72
C ASP A 196 15.25 -8.59 -7.07
N GLY A 197 14.85 -7.66 -6.21
CA GLY A 197 15.03 -6.21 -6.37
C GLY A 197 14.03 -5.53 -7.30
N ASP A 198 13.01 -6.24 -7.79
CA ASP A 198 11.95 -5.63 -8.60
C ASP A 198 11.05 -4.72 -7.74
N VAL A 199 11.21 -3.42 -7.91
CA VAL A 199 10.46 -2.38 -7.17
C VAL A 199 8.95 -2.50 -7.42
N LYS A 200 8.51 -2.83 -8.64
CA LYS A 200 7.08 -2.93 -8.94
C LYS A 200 6.43 -4.10 -8.22
N LEU A 201 7.11 -5.24 -8.17
CA LEU A 201 6.64 -6.41 -7.42
C LEU A 201 6.70 -6.18 -5.92
N ALA A 202 7.74 -5.49 -5.41
CA ALA A 202 7.83 -5.11 -4.00
C ALA A 202 6.67 -4.16 -3.61
N LEU A 203 6.36 -3.16 -4.42
CA LEU A 203 5.22 -2.27 -4.21
C LEU A 203 3.88 -3.02 -4.25
N ALA A 204 3.73 -3.97 -5.19
CA ALA A 204 2.54 -4.82 -5.24
C ALA A 204 2.39 -5.67 -3.96
N GLY A 205 3.50 -6.24 -3.48
CA GLY A 205 3.55 -6.98 -2.21
C GLY A 205 3.25 -6.09 -1.01
N TYR A 206 3.72 -4.85 -1.00
CA TYR A 206 3.46 -3.89 0.07
C TYR A 206 1.96 -3.58 0.21
N ASN A 207 1.27 -3.39 -0.92
CA ASN A 207 -0.16 -3.06 -0.93
C ASN A 207 -1.07 -4.29 -0.78
N ALA A 208 -0.81 -5.37 -1.52
CA ALA A 208 -1.68 -6.54 -1.60
C ALA A 208 -1.22 -7.72 -0.72
N GLY A 209 -0.06 -7.59 -0.08
CA GLY A 209 0.62 -8.70 0.59
C GLY A 209 1.45 -9.55 -0.38
N GLU A 210 2.59 -10.04 0.08
CA GLU A 210 3.50 -10.90 -0.71
C GLU A 210 2.81 -12.18 -1.19
N GLY A 211 1.91 -12.72 -0.39
CA GLY A 211 1.15 -13.92 -0.75
C GLY A 211 0.28 -13.74 -2.00
N ALA A 212 -0.27 -12.54 -2.21
CA ALA A 212 -1.03 -12.25 -3.42
C ALA A 212 -0.12 -12.26 -4.66
N VAL A 213 1.04 -11.61 -4.60
CA VAL A 213 2.02 -11.58 -5.71
C VAL A 213 2.50 -12.99 -6.06
N LEU A 214 2.79 -13.81 -5.04
CA LEU A 214 3.19 -15.21 -5.24
C LEU A 214 2.06 -16.06 -5.86
N LYS A 215 0.82 -15.86 -5.41
CA LYS A 215 -0.38 -16.54 -5.95
C LYS A 215 -0.56 -16.26 -7.44
N TYR A 216 -0.22 -15.06 -7.89
CA TYR A 216 -0.29 -14.67 -9.30
C TYR A 216 1.04 -14.86 -10.04
N GLY A 217 1.85 -15.84 -9.63
CA GLY A 217 3.05 -16.25 -10.35
C GLY A 217 4.14 -15.17 -10.41
N ARG A 218 4.34 -14.42 -9.30
CA ARG A 218 5.28 -13.29 -9.21
C ARG A 218 4.94 -12.18 -10.23
N SER A 219 3.66 -11.88 -10.33
CA SER A 219 3.15 -10.79 -11.17
C SER A 219 2.30 -9.85 -10.31
N ILE A 220 2.12 -8.61 -10.77
CA ILE A 220 1.23 -7.66 -10.11
C ILE A 220 -0.19 -8.23 -10.15
N PRO A 221 -0.84 -8.47 -9.00
CA PRO A 221 -2.19 -9.01 -8.96
C PRO A 221 -3.17 -8.14 -9.76
N PRO A 222 -4.19 -8.72 -10.41
CA PRO A 222 -5.17 -7.99 -11.21
C PRO A 222 -6.20 -7.26 -10.33
N TYR A 223 -5.75 -6.67 -9.24
CA TYR A 223 -6.55 -5.83 -8.35
C TYR A 223 -6.36 -4.38 -8.77
N ASN A 224 -7.44 -3.69 -9.13
CA ASN A 224 -7.40 -2.29 -9.57
C ASN A 224 -6.66 -1.38 -8.56
N GLU A 225 -6.91 -1.58 -7.25
CA GLU A 225 -6.24 -0.85 -6.18
C GLU A 225 -4.72 -1.05 -6.22
N THR A 226 -4.27 -2.31 -6.36
CA THR A 226 -2.83 -2.64 -6.38
C THR A 226 -2.13 -2.16 -7.65
N GLN A 227 -2.76 -2.33 -8.81
CA GLN A 227 -2.21 -1.84 -10.07
C GLN A 227 -2.03 -0.33 -10.06
N GLU A 228 -3.05 0.39 -9.56
CA GLU A 228 -3.00 1.84 -9.43
C GLU A 228 -1.98 2.29 -8.39
N TYR A 229 -1.85 1.61 -7.26
CA TYR A 229 -0.84 1.86 -6.24
C TYR A 229 0.59 1.75 -6.83
N VAL A 230 0.88 0.64 -7.51
CA VAL A 230 2.17 0.43 -8.17
C VAL A 230 2.44 1.52 -9.22
N ARG A 231 1.45 1.84 -10.06
CA ARG A 231 1.58 2.88 -11.09
C ARG A 231 1.92 4.24 -10.48
N ARG A 232 1.21 4.65 -9.42
CA ARG A 232 1.39 5.95 -8.77
C ARG A 232 2.75 6.09 -8.13
N ILE A 233 3.17 5.11 -7.34
CA ILE A 233 4.46 5.18 -6.66
C ILE A 233 5.61 5.08 -7.65
N SER A 234 5.51 4.20 -8.65
CA SER A 234 6.53 4.10 -9.71
C SER A 234 6.70 5.44 -10.46
N ARG A 235 5.59 6.14 -10.74
CA ARG A 235 5.63 7.47 -11.38
C ARG A 235 6.31 8.50 -10.47
N ARG A 236 5.95 8.56 -9.17
CA ARG A 236 6.59 9.46 -8.21
C ARG A 236 8.08 9.18 -8.07
N TYR A 237 8.44 7.92 -7.95
CA TYR A 237 9.82 7.49 -7.82
C TYR A 237 10.64 7.87 -9.05
N ALA A 238 10.12 7.65 -10.26
CA ALA A 238 10.76 8.06 -11.51
C ALA A 238 10.91 9.60 -11.60
N LEU A 239 9.86 10.34 -11.27
CA LEU A 239 9.85 11.81 -11.29
C LEU A 239 10.91 12.38 -10.33
N MET A 240 11.06 11.83 -9.14
CA MET A 240 12.07 12.27 -8.17
C MET A 240 13.50 11.92 -8.61
N ARG A 241 13.67 10.92 -9.46
CA ARG A 241 14.96 10.50 -10.03
C ARG A 241 15.33 11.18 -11.33
N ASP A 242 14.41 11.92 -11.91
CA ASP A 242 14.66 12.70 -13.11
C ASP A 242 15.34 14.05 -12.75
N PRO A 243 16.59 14.29 -13.18
CA PRO A 243 17.28 15.54 -12.92
C PRO A 243 16.52 16.78 -13.44
N GLU A 244 15.79 16.65 -14.56
CA GLU A 244 15.02 17.74 -15.13
C GLU A 244 13.86 18.18 -14.24
N THR A 245 13.34 17.30 -13.40
CA THR A 245 12.30 17.62 -12.42
C THR A 245 12.75 18.71 -11.45
N ALA A 246 14.00 18.65 -10.99
CA ALA A 246 14.55 19.66 -10.11
C ALA A 246 14.70 21.03 -10.83
N HIS A 247 15.07 21.03 -12.10
CA HIS A 247 15.23 22.25 -12.91
C HIS A 247 13.89 22.90 -13.26
N SER A 248 12.89 22.09 -13.60
CA SER A 248 11.55 22.56 -14.01
C SER A 248 10.60 22.91 -12.86
N ALA A 249 10.96 22.56 -11.61
CA ALA A 249 10.11 22.76 -10.46
C ALA A 249 9.81 24.24 -10.19
N ARG A 250 8.51 24.61 -10.20
CA ARG A 250 8.05 25.97 -9.90
C ARG A 250 8.33 26.33 -8.46
N THR A 251 8.88 27.52 -8.21
CA THR A 251 9.05 28.07 -6.86
C THR A 251 7.69 28.59 -6.37
N LEU A 252 7.26 28.11 -5.22
CA LEU A 252 6.02 28.55 -4.56
C LEU A 252 6.35 29.42 -3.35
N THR A 253 5.49 30.41 -3.09
CA THR A 253 5.51 31.17 -1.83
C THR A 253 5.01 30.32 -0.67
N ARG A 254 5.29 30.75 0.57
CA ARG A 254 4.80 30.05 1.79
C ARG A 254 3.29 29.89 1.80
N THR A 255 2.55 30.90 1.36
CA THR A 255 1.09 30.88 1.30
C THR A 255 0.60 29.85 0.27
N GLN A 256 1.21 29.80 -0.91
CA GLN A 256 0.88 28.82 -1.95
C GLN A 256 1.20 27.39 -1.50
N VAL A 257 2.34 27.19 -0.82
CA VAL A 257 2.68 25.88 -0.24
C VAL A 257 1.64 25.43 0.78
N ALA A 258 1.19 26.35 1.65
CA ALA A 258 0.15 26.05 2.64
C ALA A 258 -1.19 25.70 1.99
N ALA A 259 -1.58 26.42 0.93
CA ALA A 259 -2.80 26.13 0.16
C ALA A 259 -2.73 24.73 -0.49
N VAL A 260 -1.65 24.43 -1.19
CA VAL A 260 -1.46 23.11 -1.83
C VAL A 260 -1.48 21.97 -0.80
N ARG A 261 -0.87 22.17 0.37
CA ARG A 261 -0.90 21.17 1.45
C ARG A 261 -2.30 20.95 2.03
N ALA A 262 -3.11 22.02 2.12
CA ALA A 262 -4.49 21.93 2.60
C ALA A 262 -5.39 21.18 1.62
N GLU A 263 -5.11 21.29 0.32
CA GLU A 263 -5.87 20.64 -0.75
C GLU A 263 -5.46 19.18 -1.00
N GLN A 264 -4.32 18.72 -0.44
CA GLN A 264 -3.89 17.36 -0.65
C GLN A 264 -4.92 16.35 -0.12
N PRO A 265 -5.48 15.50 -0.98
CA PRO A 265 -6.44 14.50 -0.56
C PRO A 265 -5.80 13.53 0.44
N VAL A 266 -6.59 13.09 1.40
CA VAL A 266 -6.23 11.97 2.29
C VAL A 266 -6.09 10.70 1.42
N PRO A 267 -5.21 9.74 1.79
CA PRO A 267 -4.72 8.70 0.91
C PRO A 267 -5.82 7.91 0.20
N LEU A 268 -5.55 7.53 -1.05
CA LEU A 268 -6.32 6.58 -1.86
C LEU A 268 -7.70 7.04 -2.34
N THR A 269 -7.84 8.25 -2.84
CA THR A 269 -8.96 8.53 -3.75
C THR A 269 -8.65 7.93 -5.12
N ILE A 270 -9.67 7.33 -5.74
CA ILE A 270 -9.63 6.66 -7.06
C ILE A 270 -9.12 7.61 -8.17
N TYR A 271 -9.16 8.90 -7.93
CA TYR A 271 -8.75 9.96 -8.84
C TYR A 271 -7.57 10.74 -8.26
N GLU A 272 -6.36 10.25 -8.43
CA GLU A 272 -5.19 11.08 -8.20
C GLU A 272 -5.02 12.01 -9.39
N ARG A 273 -5.07 13.30 -9.12
CA ARG A 273 -4.66 14.33 -10.06
C ARG A 273 -3.16 14.25 -10.30
N GLU A 274 -2.62 15.07 -11.17
CA GLU A 274 -1.21 15.02 -11.49
C GLU A 274 -0.33 15.28 -10.27
N VAL A 275 0.73 14.46 -10.15
CA VAL A 275 1.79 14.69 -9.16
C VAL A 275 2.92 15.43 -9.84
N PHE A 276 3.39 16.51 -9.22
CA PHE A 276 4.51 17.30 -9.72
C PHE A 276 5.39 17.78 -8.56
N ALA A 277 6.61 18.17 -8.86
CA ALA A 277 7.53 18.74 -7.92
C ALA A 277 7.36 20.28 -7.85
N VAL A 278 7.39 20.82 -6.65
CA VAL A 278 7.47 22.25 -6.42
C VAL A 278 8.73 22.59 -5.63
N ARG A 279 9.27 23.78 -5.86
CA ARG A 279 10.39 24.31 -5.08
C ARG A 279 9.84 25.17 -3.94
N LEU A 280 10.25 24.85 -2.73
CA LEU A 280 9.94 25.61 -1.54
C LEU A 280 10.77 26.90 -1.47
N PRO A 281 10.39 27.90 -0.63
CA PRO A 281 11.16 29.12 -0.46
C PRO A 281 12.59 28.92 0.08
N ASP A 282 12.87 27.77 0.71
CA ASP A 282 14.20 27.38 1.20
C ASP A 282 15.04 26.62 0.13
N GLY A 283 14.53 26.51 -1.10
CA GLY A 283 15.18 25.86 -2.23
C GLY A 283 14.96 24.33 -2.29
N ARG A 284 14.41 23.72 -1.25
CA ARG A 284 14.11 22.26 -1.27
C ARG A 284 12.93 21.93 -2.16
N LEU A 285 12.87 20.71 -2.61
CA LEU A 285 11.79 20.20 -3.45
C LEU A 285 10.74 19.45 -2.61
N GLN A 286 9.49 19.53 -3.02
CA GLN A 286 8.40 18.75 -2.44
C GLN A 286 7.49 18.19 -3.55
N LEU A 287 7.07 16.92 -3.41
CA LEU A 287 5.99 16.39 -4.23
C LEU A 287 4.65 16.92 -3.73
N VAL A 288 3.80 17.31 -4.66
CA VAL A 288 2.42 17.72 -4.43
C VAL A 288 1.51 17.02 -5.43
N SER A 289 0.28 16.72 -5.01
CA SER A 289 -0.78 16.18 -5.87
C SER A 289 -1.94 17.17 -5.92
N GLN A 290 -2.45 17.46 -7.10
CA GLN A 290 -3.67 18.27 -7.32
C GLN A 290 -4.85 17.39 -7.68
#